data_759c1a52a50d10bc1a5dc590b41108b1
#
_entry.id   759c1a52a50d10bc1a5dc590b41108b1
#
_cell.length_a   1.000
_cell.length_b   1.000
_cell.length_c   1.000
_cell.angle_alpha   90.00
_cell.angle_beta   90.00
_cell.angle_gamma   90.00
#
_symmetry.space_group_name_H-M   'P 1'
#
loop_
_entity.id
_entity.type
_entity.pdbx_description
1 polymer ?
#
loop_
_entity_poly.entity_id
_entity_poly.type
_entity_poly.pdbx_seq_one_letter_code
_entity_poly.pdbx_strand_id
1 'polypeptide(L)'
;MKKNLFILMILLNNLAMSQNNTHTTIIQPTIEVMGVGIVKVTPDEVTIKVQVEHKGQSPKELKQKNDFIINDVLAFIKSMNIADKQVQTEYVRLNKNYDYQTKTYNYLANQSVSIYLKDLKIYE
;
A
#
# COMPACT_ATOMS: atom_id res chain seq x y z
N MET A 1 -32.55 77.12 -10.13
CA MET A 1 -32.39 76.13 -9.06
C MET A 1 -32.36 74.68 -9.55
N LYS A 2 -33.22 74.24 -10.44
CA LYS A 2 -33.26 72.84 -10.97
C LYS A 2 -31.99 72.45 -11.75
N LYS A 3 -31.37 73.35 -12.55
CA LYS A 3 -30.14 73.07 -13.31
C LYS A 3 -28.93 72.76 -12.40
N ASN A 4 -28.81 73.52 -11.32
CA ASN A 4 -27.66 73.32 -10.37
C ASN A 4 -27.80 72.01 -9.59
N LEU A 5 -29.00 71.57 -9.29
CA LEU A 5 -29.28 70.31 -8.66
C LEU A 5 -28.90 69.09 -9.55
N PHE A 6 -29.16 69.25 -10.85
CA PHE A 6 -28.80 68.19 -11.83
C PHE A 6 -27.29 68.05 -12.02
N ILE A 7 -26.53 69.14 -12.00
CA ILE A 7 -25.06 69.16 -12.08
C ILE A 7 -24.48 68.54 -10.78
N LEU A 8 -25.03 68.79 -9.61
CA LEU A 8 -24.60 68.23 -8.34
C LEU A 8 -24.83 66.72 -8.32
N MET A 9 -25.91 66.25 -8.91
CA MET A 9 -26.20 64.81 -8.99
C MET A 9 -25.28 64.02 -9.91
N ILE A 10 -24.78 64.64 -11.01
CA ILE A 10 -23.80 64.06 -11.93
C ILE A 10 -22.41 64.01 -11.26
N LEU A 11 -22.02 65.02 -10.49
CA LEU A 11 -20.77 65.04 -9.73
C LEU A 11 -20.70 63.98 -8.64
N LEU A 12 -21.80 63.70 -7.95
CA LEU A 12 -21.86 62.65 -6.94
C LEU A 12 -21.66 61.24 -7.49
N ASN A 13 -22.08 60.97 -8.72
CA ASN A 13 -21.87 59.64 -9.33
C ASN A 13 -20.39 59.33 -9.63
N ASN A 14 -19.56 60.34 -9.90
CA ASN A 14 -18.12 60.16 -10.14
C ASN A 14 -17.35 59.82 -8.86
N LEU A 15 -17.84 60.22 -7.69
CA LEU A 15 -17.20 59.87 -6.42
C LEU A 15 -17.46 58.44 -6.00
N ALA A 16 -18.56 57.84 -6.45
CA ALA A 16 -18.91 56.45 -6.10
C ALA A 16 -18.03 55.41 -6.83
N MET A 17 -17.42 55.75 -7.95
CA MET A 17 -16.54 54.85 -8.74
C MET A 17 -15.08 54.78 -8.25
N SER A 18 -14.71 55.59 -7.26
CA SER A 18 -13.31 55.69 -6.78
C SER A 18 -12.89 54.66 -5.75
N GLN A 19 -13.78 53.70 -5.39
CA GLN A 19 -13.43 52.64 -4.45
C GLN A 19 -13.01 51.38 -5.20
N ASN A 20 -11.94 51.44 -5.99
CA ASN A 20 -11.22 50.25 -6.38
C ASN A 20 -10.44 49.72 -5.18
N ASN A 21 -11.07 48.85 -4.41
CA ASN A 21 -10.38 48.01 -3.47
C ASN A 21 -9.44 47.08 -4.24
N THR A 22 -8.22 47.56 -4.50
CA THR A 22 -7.15 46.67 -4.89
C THR A 22 -6.81 45.77 -3.71
N HIS A 23 -7.45 44.61 -3.66
CA HIS A 23 -6.99 43.54 -2.76
C HIS A 23 -5.58 43.16 -3.22
N THR A 24 -4.61 43.83 -2.67
CA THR A 24 -3.22 43.36 -2.79
C THR A 24 -3.13 42.09 -1.95
N THR A 25 -3.24 40.93 -2.61
CA THR A 25 -2.91 39.65 -1.98
C THR A 25 -1.43 39.72 -1.61
N ILE A 26 -1.16 39.99 -0.34
CA ILE A 26 0.19 39.93 0.21
C ILE A 26 0.55 38.44 0.21
N ILE A 27 1.25 37.98 -0.83
CA ILE A 27 1.87 36.67 -0.84
C ILE A 27 2.98 36.73 0.20
N GLN A 28 2.71 36.18 1.39
CA GLN A 28 3.76 36.03 2.38
C GLN A 28 4.77 35.01 1.85
N PRO A 29 6.05 35.37 1.75
CA PRO A 29 7.07 34.42 1.35
C PRO A 29 7.14 33.32 2.43
N THR A 30 6.85 32.07 2.05
CA THR A 30 6.96 30.89 2.89
C THR A 30 8.17 30.09 2.46
N ILE A 31 8.91 29.58 3.45
CA ILE A 31 10.00 28.63 3.24
C ILE A 31 9.50 27.30 3.78
N GLU A 32 9.42 26.29 2.92
CA GLU A 32 9.13 24.93 3.31
C GLU A 32 10.46 24.19 3.49
N VAL A 33 10.66 23.63 4.67
CA VAL A 33 11.85 22.85 5.01
C VAL A 33 11.45 21.45 5.44
N MET A 34 12.10 20.43 4.88
CA MET A 34 11.96 19.04 5.27
C MET A 34 13.17 18.61 6.08
N GLY A 35 12.93 17.96 7.22
CA GLY A 35 13.96 17.34 8.04
C GLY A 35 13.77 15.82 8.05
N VAL A 36 14.85 15.06 8.00
CA VAL A 36 14.83 13.60 8.13
C VAL A 36 15.44 13.24 9.49
N GLY A 37 14.66 12.51 10.30
CA GLY A 37 15.14 11.93 11.56
C GLY A 37 15.26 10.41 11.42
N ILE A 38 16.33 9.82 11.96
CA ILE A 38 16.53 8.37 12.02
C ILE A 38 16.37 7.93 13.46
N VAL A 39 15.41 7.03 13.71
CA VAL A 39 15.24 6.38 15.01
C VAL A 39 15.63 4.92 14.87
N LYS A 40 16.57 4.45 15.71
CA LYS A 40 16.96 3.05 15.79
C LYS A 40 16.19 2.40 16.94
N VAL A 41 15.42 1.37 16.62
CA VAL A 41 14.69 0.57 17.61
C VAL A 41 15.10 -0.90 17.50
N THR A 42 15.09 -1.61 18.63
CA THR A 42 15.26 -3.06 18.62
C THR A 42 13.96 -3.70 18.16
N PRO A 43 13.99 -4.61 17.16
CA PRO A 43 12.80 -5.36 16.77
C PRO A 43 12.26 -6.19 17.92
N ASP A 44 10.95 -6.20 18.09
CA ASP A 44 10.21 -6.99 19.09
C ASP A 44 9.23 -7.97 18.46
N GLU A 45 9.03 -7.85 17.15
CA GLU A 45 8.12 -8.68 16.37
C GLU A 45 8.77 -9.09 15.04
N VAL A 46 8.39 -10.25 14.50
CA VAL A 46 8.84 -10.71 13.19
C VAL A 46 7.71 -11.37 12.41
N THR A 47 7.70 -11.15 11.11
CA THR A 47 6.84 -11.91 10.18
C THR A 47 7.74 -12.79 9.31
N ILE A 48 7.54 -14.10 9.43
CA ILE A 48 8.22 -15.09 8.61
C ILE A 48 7.29 -15.45 7.46
N LYS A 49 7.79 -15.40 6.22
CA LYS A 49 7.05 -15.83 5.04
C LYS A 49 7.72 -17.05 4.42
N VAL A 50 7.00 -18.17 4.41
CA VAL A 50 7.41 -19.41 3.76
C VAL A 50 6.67 -19.53 2.45
N GLN A 51 7.39 -19.78 1.35
CA GLN A 51 6.80 -20.01 0.03
C GLN A 51 7.11 -21.42 -0.44
N VAL A 52 6.08 -22.16 -0.84
CA VAL A 52 6.18 -23.48 -1.43
C VAL A 52 5.90 -23.34 -2.91
N GLU A 53 6.81 -23.87 -3.75
CA GLU A 53 6.72 -23.79 -5.20
C GLU A 53 7.02 -25.14 -5.84
N HIS A 54 6.17 -25.55 -6.79
CA HIS A 54 6.36 -26.78 -7.57
C HIS A 54 6.10 -26.51 -9.05
N LYS A 55 6.97 -27.05 -9.90
CA LYS A 55 6.85 -27.00 -11.36
C LYS A 55 6.61 -28.42 -11.92
N GLY A 56 5.74 -28.54 -12.92
CA GLY A 56 5.46 -29.80 -13.59
C GLY A 56 4.41 -29.67 -14.68
N GLN A 57 4.04 -30.80 -15.27
CA GLN A 57 3.11 -30.85 -16.39
C GLN A 57 1.65 -31.11 -15.96
N SER A 58 1.44 -31.69 -14.79
CA SER A 58 0.11 -32.02 -14.25
C SER A 58 -0.33 -31.06 -13.17
N PRO A 59 -1.32 -30.17 -13.41
CA PRO A 59 -1.85 -29.26 -12.40
C PRO A 59 -2.38 -29.97 -11.15
N LYS A 60 -3.00 -31.15 -11.35
CA LYS A 60 -3.56 -31.94 -10.25
C LYS A 60 -2.48 -32.45 -9.30
N GLU A 61 -1.40 -33.01 -9.88
CA GLU A 61 -0.27 -33.51 -9.07
C GLU A 61 0.45 -32.36 -8.34
N LEU A 62 0.61 -31.23 -9.02
CA LEU A 62 1.24 -30.06 -8.42
C LEU A 62 0.43 -29.55 -7.23
N LYS A 63 -0.90 -29.48 -7.38
CA LYS A 63 -1.76 -29.10 -6.27
C LYS A 63 -1.62 -30.08 -5.10
N GLN A 64 -1.66 -31.36 -5.36
CA GLN A 64 -1.54 -32.39 -4.32
C GLN A 64 -0.19 -32.30 -3.56
N LYS A 65 0.92 -32.13 -4.31
CA LYS A 65 2.25 -31.93 -3.71
C LYS A 65 2.30 -30.66 -2.86
N ASN A 66 1.73 -29.58 -3.36
CA ASN A 66 1.70 -28.30 -2.66
C ASN A 66 0.88 -28.41 -1.38
N ASP A 67 -0.33 -28.99 -1.45
CA ASP A 67 -1.21 -29.19 -0.29
C ASP A 67 -0.52 -30.07 0.77
N PHE A 68 0.21 -31.12 0.35
CA PHE A 68 0.94 -31.99 1.27
C PHE A 68 1.99 -31.20 2.06
N ILE A 69 2.86 -30.46 1.38
CA ILE A 69 3.92 -29.69 2.04
C ILE A 69 3.34 -28.59 2.93
N ILE A 70 2.29 -27.89 2.46
CA ILE A 70 1.65 -26.85 3.28
C ILE A 70 1.06 -27.43 4.56
N ASN A 71 0.42 -28.61 4.48
CA ASN A 71 -0.11 -29.28 5.66
C ASN A 71 1.01 -29.67 6.64
N ASP A 72 2.14 -30.14 6.16
CA ASP A 72 3.31 -30.44 7.00
C ASP A 72 3.84 -29.16 7.67
N VAL A 73 3.96 -28.07 6.95
CA VAL A 73 4.36 -26.77 7.50
C VAL A 73 3.38 -26.31 8.58
N LEU A 74 2.07 -26.41 8.34
CA LEU A 74 1.05 -26.02 9.33
C LEU A 74 1.09 -26.92 10.57
N ALA A 75 1.30 -28.22 10.40
CA ALA A 75 1.46 -29.17 11.52
C ALA A 75 2.70 -28.83 12.35
N PHE A 76 3.82 -28.50 11.71
CA PHE A 76 5.03 -28.06 12.38
C PHE A 76 4.81 -26.78 13.20
N ILE A 77 4.22 -25.75 12.58
CA ILE A 77 3.88 -24.48 13.25
C ILE A 77 3.00 -24.72 14.47
N LYS A 78 2.00 -25.61 14.35
CA LYS A 78 1.11 -25.97 15.44
C LYS A 78 1.85 -26.67 16.60
N SER A 79 2.86 -27.50 16.29
CA SER A 79 3.67 -28.17 17.31
C SER A 79 4.53 -27.19 18.13
N MET A 80 4.81 -26.00 17.58
CA MET A 80 5.51 -24.91 18.27
C MET A 80 4.59 -24.04 19.14
N ASN A 81 3.32 -24.43 19.32
CA ASN A 81 2.31 -23.67 20.08
C ASN A 81 2.06 -22.24 19.56
N ILE A 82 2.30 -21.99 18.27
CA ILE A 82 1.96 -20.74 17.62
C ILE A 82 0.44 -20.71 17.42
N ALA A 83 -0.21 -19.64 17.88
CA ALA A 83 -1.66 -19.51 17.79
C ALA A 83 -2.14 -19.36 16.34
N ASP A 84 -3.27 -20.00 15.98
CA ASP A 84 -3.82 -19.99 14.60
C ASP A 84 -4.01 -18.57 14.05
N LYS A 85 -4.37 -17.60 14.90
CA LYS A 85 -4.50 -16.17 14.51
C LYS A 85 -3.20 -15.51 14.06
N GLN A 86 -2.06 -16.13 14.33
CA GLN A 86 -0.72 -15.66 13.95
C GLN A 86 -0.26 -16.30 12.63
N VAL A 87 -1.05 -17.23 12.08
CA VAL A 87 -0.73 -17.97 10.86
C VAL A 87 -1.73 -17.62 9.77
N GLN A 88 -1.25 -17.18 8.62
CA GLN A 88 -2.07 -16.85 7.47
C GLN A 88 -1.56 -17.59 6.23
N THR A 89 -2.45 -18.33 5.58
CA THR A 89 -2.16 -18.97 4.30
C THR A 89 -2.67 -18.09 3.15
N GLU A 90 -1.89 -17.98 2.08
CA GLU A 90 -2.32 -17.35 0.83
C GLU A 90 -2.97 -18.37 -0.12
N TYR A 91 -3.60 -17.88 -1.18
CA TYR A 91 -4.16 -18.74 -2.23
C TYR A 91 -3.08 -19.54 -2.93
N VAL A 92 -3.45 -20.77 -3.36
CA VAL A 92 -2.65 -21.50 -4.34
C VAL A 92 -2.75 -20.76 -5.68
N ARG A 93 -1.62 -20.32 -6.21
CA ARG A 93 -1.52 -19.76 -7.55
C ARG A 93 -1.02 -20.83 -8.47
N LEU A 94 -1.76 -21.07 -9.56
CA LEU A 94 -1.39 -22.02 -10.61
C LEU A 94 -1.25 -21.27 -11.93
N ASN A 95 -0.01 -21.12 -12.37
CA ASN A 95 0.33 -20.44 -13.62
C ASN A 95 0.69 -21.46 -14.68
N LYS A 96 0.12 -21.30 -15.89
CA LYS A 96 0.46 -22.10 -17.07
C LYS A 96 1.49 -21.33 -17.90
N ASN A 97 2.65 -21.93 -18.11
CA ASN A 97 3.73 -21.36 -18.90
C ASN A 97 4.04 -22.26 -20.10
N TYR A 98 4.26 -21.64 -21.26
CA TYR A 98 4.73 -22.35 -22.44
C TYR A 98 6.24 -22.28 -22.53
N ASP A 99 6.86 -23.46 -22.68
CA ASP A 99 8.30 -23.58 -22.89
C ASP A 99 8.58 -23.68 -24.38
N TYR A 100 9.20 -22.66 -24.96
CA TYR A 100 9.50 -22.58 -26.39
C TYR A 100 10.61 -23.53 -26.81
N GLN A 101 11.47 -23.98 -25.93
CA GLN A 101 12.56 -24.92 -26.23
C GLN A 101 12.01 -26.33 -26.35
N THR A 102 11.19 -26.76 -25.40
CA THR A 102 10.60 -28.09 -25.39
C THR A 102 9.25 -28.18 -26.11
N LYS A 103 8.70 -27.02 -26.53
CA LYS A 103 7.36 -26.87 -27.13
C LYS A 103 6.24 -27.50 -26.31
N THR A 104 6.38 -27.45 -24.98
CA THR A 104 5.41 -28.04 -24.05
C THR A 104 4.88 -26.97 -23.06
N TYR A 105 3.71 -27.27 -22.48
CA TYR A 105 3.19 -26.46 -21.37
C TYR A 105 3.68 -27.03 -20.06
N ASN A 106 4.17 -26.14 -19.21
CA ASN A 106 4.48 -26.40 -17.80
C ASN A 106 3.57 -25.57 -16.91
N TYR A 107 3.30 -26.08 -15.74
CA TYR A 107 2.54 -25.39 -14.71
C TYR A 107 3.45 -25.10 -13.52
N LEU A 108 3.22 -23.95 -12.90
CA LEU A 108 3.90 -23.50 -11.69
C LEU A 108 2.83 -23.31 -10.61
N ALA A 109 2.85 -24.14 -9.59
CA ALA A 109 2.01 -23.99 -8.41
C ALA A 109 2.84 -23.34 -7.31
N ASN A 110 2.35 -22.25 -6.73
CA ASN A 110 2.96 -21.64 -5.56
C ASN A 110 1.91 -21.26 -4.50
N GLN A 111 2.31 -21.32 -3.25
CA GLN A 111 1.51 -20.90 -2.11
C GLN A 111 2.43 -20.40 -1.00
N SER A 112 2.00 -19.37 -0.28
CA SER A 112 2.75 -18.83 0.84
C SER A 112 1.99 -19.01 2.14
N VAL A 113 2.77 -19.16 3.22
CA VAL A 113 2.29 -19.13 4.60
C VAL A 113 3.06 -18.00 5.30
N SER A 114 2.33 -17.07 5.92
CA SER A 114 2.90 -16.01 6.73
C SER A 114 2.66 -16.30 8.20
N ILE A 115 3.71 -16.20 9.00
CA ILE A 115 3.71 -16.47 10.44
C ILE A 115 4.13 -15.19 11.14
N TYR A 116 3.27 -14.67 12.00
CA TYR A 116 3.55 -13.48 12.77
C TYR A 116 3.92 -13.85 14.20
N LEU A 117 5.14 -13.55 14.62
CA LEU A 117 5.67 -13.84 15.94
C LEU A 117 5.86 -12.55 16.74
N LYS A 118 5.29 -12.51 17.94
CA LYS A 118 5.45 -11.42 18.92
C LYS A 118 6.57 -11.69 19.92
N ASP A 119 7.01 -12.93 20.03
CA ASP A 119 8.13 -13.32 20.89
C ASP A 119 9.25 -13.88 20.00
N LEU A 120 10.34 -13.14 19.92
CA LEU A 120 11.50 -13.51 19.11
C LEU A 120 12.25 -14.72 19.66
N LYS A 121 12.03 -15.12 20.92
CA LYS A 121 12.63 -16.32 21.49
C LYS A 121 12.18 -17.62 20.81
N ILE A 122 11.02 -17.57 20.15
CA ILE A 122 10.51 -18.71 19.37
C ILE A 122 11.23 -18.83 18.03
N TYR A 123 11.88 -17.75 17.58
CA TYR A 123 12.58 -17.69 16.30
C TYR A 123 14.02 -18.24 16.39
N GLU A 124 14.67 -18.17 17.56
CA GLU A 124 16.01 -18.71 17.83
C GLU A 124 15.98 -20.23 18.08
#